data_c3ee4f099aa740e9ff2fbb7f880ba5e0
#
_entry.id   c3ee4f099aa740e9ff2fbb7f880ba5e0
#
_cell.length_a   1.000
_cell.length_b   1.000
_cell.length_c   1.000
_cell.angle_alpha   90.00
_cell.angle_beta   90.00
_cell.angle_gamma   90.00
#
_symmetry.space_group_name_H-M   'P 1'
#
loop_
_entity.id
_entity.type
_entity.pdbx_description
1 polymer ?
#
loop_
_entity_poly.entity_id
_entity_poly.type
_entity_poly.pdbx_seq_one_letter_code
_entity_poly.pdbx_strand_id
1 'polypeptide(L)'
;TEVERLVDLDGRFVLRDGIIYVSSFQGRLAAVQAVSGDLLWSREFSSFQSIAVGEDAIYLSADNSHLWAIDRRTGSAFWKQDVLNARRITAPSIIGDHVVVADLYGYLHWFNRPDGNLVGRIRIGESTSYVQPITWGQAVLTLDKYGVLASSSLQR
;
A
#
# COMPACT_ATOMS: atom_id res chain seq x y z
N THR A 1 -19.63 1.45 -20.85
CA THR A 1 -19.85 1.06 -19.45
C THR A 1 -19.11 2.03 -18.52
N GLU A 2 -19.48 2.11 -17.24
CA GLU A 2 -18.74 2.95 -16.27
C GLU A 2 -17.28 2.52 -16.12
N VAL A 3 -16.98 1.25 -16.36
CA VAL A 3 -15.61 0.70 -16.39
C VAL A 3 -14.80 1.26 -17.56
N GLU A 4 -15.42 1.53 -18.70
CA GLU A 4 -14.76 2.17 -19.86
C GLU A 4 -14.37 3.63 -19.59
N ARG A 5 -14.99 4.29 -18.61
CA ARG A 5 -14.61 5.63 -18.15
C ARG A 5 -13.44 5.63 -17.15
N LEU A 6 -13.01 4.45 -16.70
CA LEU A 6 -11.78 4.26 -15.92
C LEU A 6 -10.54 4.13 -16.83
N VAL A 7 -10.61 4.60 -18.07
CA VAL A 7 -9.75 4.28 -19.22
C VAL A 7 -8.28 4.72 -19.13
N ASP A 8 -7.86 5.43 -18.09
CA ASP A 8 -6.43 5.68 -17.86
C ASP A 8 -5.88 4.77 -16.74
N LEU A 9 -6.14 3.46 -16.89
CA LEU A 9 -5.69 2.45 -15.93
C LEU A 9 -4.26 1.98 -16.25
N ASP A 10 -3.30 2.85 -16.11
CA ASP A 10 -1.87 2.46 -16.06
C ASP A 10 -1.50 1.85 -14.69
N GLY A 11 -2.51 1.63 -13.84
CA GLY A 11 -2.36 1.14 -12.49
C GLY A 11 -2.37 -0.38 -12.39
N ARG A 12 -1.91 -0.87 -11.24
CA ARG A 12 -2.01 -2.29 -10.89
C ARG A 12 -3.44 -2.61 -10.44
N PHE A 13 -3.89 -3.81 -10.74
CA PHE A 13 -5.13 -4.35 -10.22
C PHE A 13 -4.85 -5.57 -9.34
N VAL A 14 -5.69 -5.77 -8.34
CA VAL A 14 -5.65 -6.91 -7.44
C VAL A 14 -7.02 -7.57 -7.42
N LEU A 15 -7.09 -8.85 -7.74
CA LEU A 15 -8.31 -9.65 -7.61
C LEU A 15 -8.32 -10.33 -6.24
N ARG A 16 -9.38 -10.11 -5.46
CA ARG A 16 -9.60 -10.77 -4.19
C ARG A 16 -11.10 -10.96 -3.94
N ASP A 17 -11.50 -12.18 -3.59
CA ASP A 17 -12.89 -12.54 -3.24
C ASP A 17 -13.92 -12.09 -4.29
N GLY A 18 -13.58 -12.24 -5.58
CA GLY A 18 -14.45 -11.85 -6.69
C GLY A 18 -14.57 -10.35 -6.95
N ILE A 19 -13.76 -9.53 -6.28
CA ILE A 19 -13.70 -8.07 -6.46
C ILE A 19 -12.33 -7.70 -7.01
N ILE A 20 -12.33 -6.90 -8.06
CA ILE A 20 -11.12 -6.30 -8.64
C ILE A 20 -10.94 -4.91 -8.03
N TYR A 21 -9.83 -4.70 -7.36
CA TYR A 21 -9.41 -3.40 -6.87
C TYR A 21 -8.43 -2.81 -7.87
N VAL A 22 -8.80 -1.65 -8.39
CA VAL A 22 -8.07 -0.98 -9.47
C VAL A 22 -7.55 0.34 -8.96
N SER A 23 -6.25 0.56 -9.17
CA SER A 23 -5.62 1.85 -8.88
C SER A 23 -5.18 2.51 -10.17
N SER A 24 -5.47 3.80 -10.37
CA SER A 24 -4.95 4.59 -11.47
C SER A 24 -3.79 5.47 -11.04
N PHE A 25 -2.92 5.80 -11.96
CA PHE A 25 -1.79 6.71 -11.72
C PHE A 25 -2.23 8.11 -11.27
N GLN A 26 -3.45 8.52 -11.63
CA GLN A 26 -4.04 9.80 -11.23
C GLN A 26 -4.64 9.78 -9.80
N GLY A 27 -4.46 8.69 -9.05
CA GLY A 27 -4.89 8.58 -7.67
C GLY A 27 -6.32 8.09 -7.47
N ARG A 28 -6.97 7.54 -8.48
CA ARG A 28 -8.29 6.91 -8.32
C ARG A 28 -8.14 5.46 -7.87
N LEU A 29 -8.83 5.11 -6.79
CA LEU A 29 -9.00 3.74 -6.31
C LEU A 29 -10.46 3.34 -6.50
N ALA A 30 -10.71 2.17 -7.11
CA ALA A 30 -12.04 1.65 -7.35
C ALA A 30 -12.13 0.16 -7.03
N ALA A 31 -13.32 -0.28 -6.63
CA ALA A 31 -13.68 -1.68 -6.50
C ALA A 31 -14.74 -2.03 -7.53
N VAL A 32 -14.51 -3.10 -8.27
CA VAL A 32 -15.36 -3.57 -9.37
C VAL A 32 -15.68 -5.04 -9.15
N GLN A 33 -16.94 -5.41 -9.30
CA GLN A 33 -17.35 -6.81 -9.27
C GLN A 33 -16.76 -7.56 -10.47
N ALA A 34 -15.97 -8.60 -10.25
CA ALA A 34 -15.22 -9.27 -11.31
C ALA A 34 -16.11 -9.95 -12.37
N VAL A 35 -17.27 -10.48 -11.97
CA VAL A 35 -18.17 -11.22 -12.86
C VAL A 35 -19.04 -10.29 -13.68
N SER A 36 -19.66 -9.27 -13.07
CA SER A 36 -20.61 -8.37 -13.75
C SER A 36 -19.95 -7.13 -14.34
N GLY A 37 -18.77 -6.73 -13.83
CA GLY A 37 -18.13 -5.46 -14.20
C GLY A 37 -18.75 -4.24 -13.52
N ASP A 38 -19.63 -4.44 -12.54
CA ASP A 38 -20.30 -3.34 -11.84
C ASP A 38 -19.31 -2.61 -10.92
N LEU A 39 -19.34 -1.28 -10.97
CA LEU A 39 -18.60 -0.45 -10.05
C LEU A 39 -19.27 -0.47 -8.66
N LEU A 40 -18.55 -0.97 -7.65
CA LEU A 40 -19.04 -1.02 -6.28
C LEU A 40 -18.84 0.31 -5.55
N TRP A 41 -17.65 0.86 -5.67
CA TRP A 41 -17.29 2.18 -5.15
C TRP A 41 -16.03 2.73 -5.85
N SER A 42 -15.84 4.03 -5.77
CA SER A 42 -14.65 4.73 -6.24
C SER A 42 -14.27 5.87 -5.30
N ARG A 43 -12.98 6.10 -5.12
CA ARG A 43 -12.40 7.19 -4.31
C ARG A 43 -11.21 7.81 -5.01
N GLU A 44 -10.99 9.08 -4.74
CA GLU A 44 -9.84 9.83 -5.22
C GLU A 44 -8.89 10.11 -4.07
N PHE A 45 -7.60 9.90 -4.33
CA PHE A 45 -6.50 10.20 -3.44
C PHE A 45 -5.49 11.07 -4.20
N SER A 46 -4.49 11.63 -3.51
CA SER A 46 -3.28 12.09 -4.21
C SER A 46 -2.62 10.88 -4.88
N SER A 47 -1.90 11.09 -5.97
CA SER A 47 -1.23 10.03 -6.73
C SER A 47 -0.55 9.01 -5.81
N PHE A 48 -0.58 7.73 -6.17
CA PHE A 48 0.06 6.65 -5.42
C PHE A 48 0.58 5.55 -6.38
N GLN A 49 1.58 4.79 -5.92
CA GLN A 49 2.29 3.83 -6.78
C GLN A 49 1.58 2.48 -6.88
N SER A 50 1.08 1.97 -5.77
CA SER A 50 0.46 0.64 -5.68
C SER A 50 -0.29 0.51 -4.36
N ILE A 51 -1.10 -0.55 -4.28
CA ILE A 51 -1.92 -0.89 -3.13
C ILE A 51 -1.54 -2.25 -2.57
N ALA A 52 -1.83 -2.47 -1.29
CA ALA A 52 -1.84 -3.79 -0.68
C ALA A 52 -3.28 -4.11 -0.21
N VAL A 53 -3.82 -5.24 -0.66
CA VAL A 53 -5.20 -5.63 -0.34
C VAL A 53 -5.18 -6.72 0.74
N GLY A 54 -5.63 -6.36 1.92
CA GLY A 54 -5.82 -7.26 3.05
C GLY A 54 -7.20 -7.92 3.08
N GLU A 55 -7.54 -8.53 4.20
CA GLU A 55 -8.83 -9.17 4.41
C GLU A 55 -9.96 -8.14 4.50
N ASP A 56 -9.79 -7.12 5.34
CA ASP A 56 -10.79 -6.07 5.58
C ASP A 56 -10.43 -4.73 4.98
N ALA A 57 -9.16 -4.46 4.78
CA ALA A 57 -8.63 -3.16 4.39
C ALA A 57 -7.71 -3.20 3.17
N ILE A 58 -7.74 -2.11 2.43
CA ILE A 58 -6.78 -1.77 1.40
C ILE A 58 -5.83 -0.72 1.99
N TYR A 59 -4.53 -0.92 1.81
CA TYR A 59 -3.52 0.03 2.23
C TYR A 59 -2.91 0.70 1.00
N LEU A 60 -2.69 2.01 1.07
CA LEU A 60 -2.03 2.78 0.03
C LEU A 60 -1.11 3.86 0.62
N SER A 61 -0.02 4.12 -0.09
CA SER A 61 0.91 5.21 0.20
C SER A 61 0.70 6.32 -0.81
N ALA A 62 0.15 7.46 -0.38
CA ALA A 62 -0.04 8.63 -1.22
C ALA A 62 1.28 9.35 -1.51
N ASP A 63 1.32 10.20 -2.54
CA ASP A 63 2.52 10.92 -3.00
C ASP A 63 3.13 11.86 -1.95
N ASN A 64 2.32 12.35 -1.01
CA ASN A 64 2.75 13.13 0.15
C ASN A 64 3.33 12.28 1.30
N SER A 65 3.49 10.97 1.07
CA SER A 65 3.94 9.98 2.07
C SER A 65 2.94 9.74 3.20
N HIS A 66 1.67 10.00 2.97
CA HIS A 66 0.62 9.59 3.89
C HIS A 66 0.22 8.14 3.63
N LEU A 67 0.19 7.36 4.69
CA LEU A 67 -0.28 5.97 4.64
C LEU A 67 -1.76 5.91 5.03
N TRP A 68 -2.57 5.25 4.20
CA TRP A 68 -4.00 5.11 4.41
C TRP A 68 -4.41 3.66 4.57
N ALA A 69 -5.38 3.40 5.42
CA ALA A 69 -6.17 2.18 5.42
C ALA A 69 -7.62 2.50 5.03
N ILE A 70 -8.11 1.79 4.05
CA ILE A 70 -9.42 2.01 3.43
C ILE A 70 -10.26 0.74 3.64
N ASP A 71 -11.48 0.88 4.10
CA ASP A 71 -12.44 -0.21 4.16
C ASP A 71 -12.65 -0.78 2.75
N ARG A 72 -12.33 -2.04 2.59
CA ARG A 72 -12.40 -2.74 1.32
C ARG A 72 -13.81 -2.80 0.73
N ARG A 73 -14.85 -2.80 1.56
CA ARG A 73 -16.25 -2.92 1.15
C ARG A 73 -16.86 -1.58 0.74
N THR A 74 -16.47 -0.49 1.39
CA THR A 74 -17.15 0.80 1.26
C THR A 74 -16.28 1.89 0.64
N GLY A 75 -14.95 1.70 0.62
CA GLY A 75 -14.00 2.72 0.22
C GLY A 75 -13.80 3.84 1.25
N SER A 76 -14.39 3.73 2.44
CA SER A 76 -14.21 4.72 3.50
C SER A 76 -12.87 4.54 4.20
N ALA A 77 -12.25 5.62 4.67
CA ALA A 77 -11.00 5.54 5.41
C ALA A 77 -11.24 4.99 6.81
N PHE A 78 -10.47 3.96 7.22
CA PHE A 78 -10.36 3.53 8.60
C PHE A 78 -9.43 4.45 9.38
N TRP A 79 -8.26 4.71 8.81
CA TRP A 79 -7.28 5.61 9.39
C TRP A 79 -6.34 6.20 8.33
N LYS A 80 -5.68 7.27 8.70
CA LYS A 80 -4.63 7.94 7.94
C LYS A 80 -3.46 8.23 8.86
N GLN A 81 -2.25 7.95 8.39
CA GLN A 81 -1.02 8.31 9.06
C GLN A 81 -0.18 9.27 8.22
N ASP A 82 0.26 10.36 8.82
CA ASP A 82 1.10 11.39 8.22
C ASP A 82 2.48 11.54 8.88
N VAL A 83 2.78 10.67 9.85
CA VAL A 83 4.06 10.68 10.59
C VAL A 83 5.30 10.54 9.69
N LEU A 84 5.13 10.01 8.48
CA LEU A 84 6.17 9.89 7.46
C LEU A 84 6.07 10.96 6.37
N ASN A 85 5.39 12.06 6.62
CA ASN A 85 5.22 13.13 5.64
C ASN A 85 6.55 13.53 4.98
N ALA A 86 6.55 13.68 3.64
CA ALA A 86 7.70 14.00 2.80
C ALA A 86 8.89 13.01 2.84
N ARG A 87 8.73 11.81 3.41
CA ARG A 87 9.80 10.80 3.44
C ARG A 87 9.88 9.93 2.18
N ARG A 88 8.96 10.13 1.22
CA ARG A 88 8.90 9.39 -0.04
C ARG A 88 8.85 7.88 0.20
N ILE A 89 7.76 7.45 0.81
CA ILE A 89 7.54 6.05 1.17
C ILE A 89 7.18 5.20 -0.05
N THR A 90 7.55 3.93 0.00
CA THR A 90 7.18 2.93 -1.00
C THR A 90 5.69 2.58 -0.92
N ALA A 91 5.20 1.84 -1.92
CA ALA A 91 3.94 1.12 -1.78
C ALA A 91 3.97 0.21 -0.54
N PRO A 92 2.84 0.03 0.17
CA PRO A 92 2.78 -0.75 1.40
C PRO A 92 2.75 -2.24 1.12
N SER A 93 3.20 -3.04 2.10
CA SER A 93 3.01 -4.48 2.13
C SER A 93 2.45 -4.93 3.47
N ILE A 94 1.74 -6.06 3.47
CA ILE A 94 1.08 -6.60 4.65
C ILE A 94 1.91 -7.77 5.19
N ILE A 95 2.18 -7.77 6.49
CA ILE A 95 2.82 -8.87 7.20
C ILE A 95 2.16 -9.08 8.57
N GLY A 96 1.43 -10.19 8.72
CA GLY A 96 0.66 -10.46 9.95
C GLY A 96 -0.28 -9.30 10.30
N ASP A 97 -0.17 -8.80 11.53
CA ASP A 97 -0.98 -7.69 12.04
C ASP A 97 -0.42 -6.31 11.69
N HIS A 98 0.55 -6.24 10.78
CA HIS A 98 1.24 -4.99 10.44
C HIS A 98 1.17 -4.67 8.95
N VAL A 99 1.31 -3.38 8.67
CA VAL A 99 1.61 -2.83 7.35
C VAL A 99 3.01 -2.25 7.39
N VAL A 100 3.81 -2.54 6.36
CA VAL A 100 5.18 -2.05 6.26
C VAL A 100 5.37 -1.20 5.02
N VAL A 101 6.14 -0.14 5.18
CA VAL A 101 6.62 0.73 4.10
C VAL A 101 8.10 1.04 4.30
N ALA A 102 8.86 1.13 3.24
CA ALA A 102 10.22 1.65 3.29
C ALA A 102 10.23 3.13 2.88
N ASP A 103 11.21 3.90 3.35
CA ASP A 103 11.37 5.30 2.97
C ASP A 103 12.69 5.55 2.23
N LEU A 104 12.80 6.69 1.56
CA LEU A 104 13.98 7.07 0.78
C LEU A 104 15.27 7.13 1.62
N TYR A 105 15.17 7.32 2.93
CA TYR A 105 16.31 7.46 3.83
C TYR A 105 16.83 6.12 4.38
N GLY A 106 16.35 5.01 3.84
CA GLY A 106 16.82 3.67 4.20
C GLY A 106 16.22 3.10 5.47
N TYR A 107 15.01 3.49 5.80
CA TYR A 107 14.26 2.93 6.93
C TYR A 107 13.07 2.12 6.47
N LEU A 108 12.80 1.03 7.16
CA LEU A 108 11.57 0.25 7.09
C LEU A 108 10.74 0.56 8.35
N HIS A 109 9.46 0.84 8.14
CA HIS A 109 8.51 1.23 9.18
C HIS A 109 7.39 0.21 9.28
N TRP A 110 7.01 -0.16 10.51
CA TRP A 110 5.88 -1.05 10.80
C TRP A 110 4.75 -0.25 11.42
N PHE A 111 3.57 -0.40 10.87
CA PHE A 111 2.33 0.19 11.37
C PHE A 111 1.37 -0.91 11.78
N ASN A 112 0.72 -0.75 12.91
CA ASN A 112 -0.32 -1.66 13.36
C ASN A 112 -1.56 -1.52 12.47
N ARG A 113 -2.10 -2.63 11.97
CA ARG A 113 -3.21 -2.62 11.00
C ARG A 113 -4.51 -2.04 11.56
N PRO A 114 -4.94 -2.36 12.82
CA PRO A 114 -6.21 -1.87 13.35
C PRO A 114 -6.30 -0.36 13.52
N ASP A 115 -5.23 0.31 13.93
CA ASP A 115 -5.25 1.72 14.34
C ASP A 115 -4.24 2.61 13.60
N GLY A 116 -3.37 2.00 12.79
CA GLY A 116 -2.35 2.72 12.02
C GLY A 116 -1.20 3.28 12.84
N ASN A 117 -1.05 2.91 14.11
CA ASN A 117 0.05 3.40 14.94
C ASN A 117 1.41 2.86 14.46
N LEU A 118 2.41 3.73 14.43
CA LEU A 118 3.80 3.33 14.17
C LEU A 118 4.32 2.54 15.36
N VAL A 119 4.64 1.25 15.15
CA VAL A 119 5.09 0.33 16.20
C VAL A 119 6.54 -0.07 16.11
N GLY A 120 7.18 0.18 14.98
CA GLY A 120 8.59 -0.14 14.80
C GLY A 120 9.23 0.56 13.61
N ARG A 121 10.53 0.78 13.73
CA ARG A 121 11.37 1.32 12.66
C ARG A 121 12.75 0.70 12.72
N ILE A 122 13.27 0.26 11.59
CA ILE A 122 14.62 -0.28 11.49
C ILE A 122 15.34 0.35 10.30
N ARG A 123 16.63 0.60 10.44
CA ARG A 123 17.48 1.01 9.33
C ARG A 123 17.88 -0.21 8.50
N ILE A 124 17.61 -0.17 7.20
CA ILE A 124 17.88 -1.27 6.26
C ILE A 124 18.95 -0.92 5.23
N GLY A 125 19.43 0.33 5.23
CA GLY A 125 20.46 0.79 4.30
C GLY A 125 20.69 2.28 4.40
N GLU A 126 21.43 2.85 3.46
CA GLU A 126 21.62 4.29 3.35
C GLU A 126 20.46 4.96 2.57
N SER A 127 19.85 4.21 1.69
CA SER A 127 18.72 4.65 0.87
C SER A 127 18.00 3.41 0.35
N THR A 128 16.68 3.43 0.28
CA THR A 128 15.92 2.35 -0.34
C THR A 128 15.66 2.64 -1.82
N SER A 129 15.39 1.58 -2.58
CA SER A 129 14.73 1.70 -3.88
C SER A 129 13.25 2.03 -3.66
N TYR A 130 12.57 2.52 -4.71
CA TYR A 130 11.12 2.71 -4.68
C TYR A 130 10.32 1.41 -4.81
N VAL A 131 11.00 0.26 -4.70
CA VAL A 131 10.36 -1.05 -4.82
C VAL A 131 9.56 -1.36 -3.57
N GLN A 132 8.34 -1.80 -3.77
CA GLN A 132 7.46 -2.28 -2.69
C GLN A 132 8.17 -3.41 -1.92
N PRO A 133 8.24 -3.37 -0.58
CA PRO A 133 8.75 -4.48 0.21
C PRO A 133 8.02 -5.78 -0.11
N ILE A 134 8.74 -6.90 -0.11
CA ILE A 134 8.14 -8.23 -0.28
C ILE A 134 8.07 -8.91 1.07
N THR A 135 6.93 -9.51 1.38
CA THR A 135 6.74 -10.26 2.62
C THR A 135 6.81 -11.76 2.36
N TRP A 136 7.56 -12.47 3.20
CA TRP A 136 7.69 -13.92 3.16
C TRP A 136 7.77 -14.51 4.57
N GLY A 137 6.74 -15.25 4.96
CA GLY A 137 6.59 -15.72 6.33
C GLY A 137 6.53 -14.53 7.31
N GLN A 138 7.49 -14.44 8.22
CA GLN A 138 7.62 -13.32 9.16
C GLN A 138 8.72 -12.33 8.75
N ALA A 139 9.31 -12.50 7.60
CA ALA A 139 10.35 -11.62 7.08
C ALA A 139 9.80 -10.62 6.06
N VAL A 140 10.39 -9.43 6.07
CA VAL A 140 10.23 -8.39 5.07
C VAL A 140 11.52 -8.25 4.29
N LEU A 141 11.43 -8.43 2.98
CA LEU A 141 12.56 -8.27 2.07
C LEU A 141 12.47 -6.90 1.43
N THR A 142 13.57 -6.18 1.47
CA THR A 142 13.70 -4.84 0.87
C THR A 142 14.93 -4.80 -0.02
N LEU A 143 14.86 -3.99 -1.08
CA LEU A 143 15.96 -3.77 -2.00
C LEU A 143 16.42 -2.32 -1.89
N ASP A 144 17.70 -2.09 -1.75
CA ASP A 144 18.26 -0.75 -1.79
C ASP A 144 18.50 -0.26 -3.24
N LYS A 145 18.86 1.00 -3.40
CA LYS A 145 19.15 1.58 -4.73
C LYS A 145 20.41 1.00 -5.39
N TYR A 146 21.25 0.30 -4.65
CA TYR A 146 22.47 -0.35 -5.13
C TYR A 146 22.29 -1.84 -5.44
N GLY A 147 21.07 -2.36 -5.27
CA GLY A 147 20.73 -3.77 -5.50
C GLY A 147 21.02 -4.68 -4.30
N VAL A 148 21.27 -4.12 -3.12
CA VAL A 148 21.46 -4.91 -1.89
C VAL A 148 20.11 -5.33 -1.34
N LEU A 149 19.95 -6.64 -1.16
CA LEU A 149 18.75 -7.23 -0.56
C LEU A 149 18.94 -7.32 0.96
N ALA A 150 18.01 -6.74 1.72
CA ALA A 150 17.95 -6.86 3.17
C ALA A 150 16.72 -7.65 3.60
N SER A 151 16.86 -8.46 4.65
CA SER A 151 15.77 -9.18 5.30
C SER A 151 15.62 -8.67 6.73
N SER A 152 14.40 -8.32 7.11
CA SER A 152 14.07 -7.74 8.40
C SER A 152 12.83 -8.38 8.99
N SER A 153 12.76 -8.48 10.32
CA SER A 153 11.57 -8.91 11.05
C SER A 153 11.35 -8.02 12.27
N LEU A 154 10.11 -7.82 12.65
CA LEU A 154 9.77 -7.18 13.92
C LEU A 154 9.97 -8.21 15.02
N GLN A 155 10.95 -7.98 15.89
CA GLN A 155 11.09 -8.79 17.11
C GLN A 155 10.03 -8.35 18.11
N ARG A 156 9.33 -9.33 18.70
CA ARG A 156 8.37 -9.12 19.78
C ARG A 156 9.09 -8.88 21.10
#